data_36e01ed51455544da75f445ff8de99c9
#
_entry.id   36e01ed51455544da75f445ff8de99c9
#
_cell.length_a   1.000
_cell.length_b   1.000
_cell.length_c   1.000
_cell.angle_alpha   90.00
_cell.angle_beta   90.00
_cell.angle_gamma   90.00
#
_symmetry.space_group_name_H-M   'P 1'
#
loop_
_entity.id
_entity.type
_entity.pdbx_description
1 polymer ?
#
loop_
_entity_poly.entity_id
_entity_poly.type
_entity_poly.pdbx_seq_one_letter_code
_entity_poly.pdbx_strand_id
1 'polypeptide(L)'
;MTVIASEASSVEIPREYPRRAAVISWIFFDWAAQPYFTLITTFVFAPYFASFVAPDPAQGQALWGFATAAAGLMIALLSPVLGAIADASGRRKPWIAGFGALLVIGSSLMWFGKPGDPSVIPPLLLAYAIASVGVEFAIVFNN
;
A
#
# COMPACT_ATOMS: atom_id res chain seq x y z
N MET A 1 38.61 54.31 -9.96
CA MET A 1 38.39 52.85 -10.24
C MET A 1 37.53 52.33 -9.10
N THR A 2 36.21 52.44 -9.28
CA THR A 2 35.20 52.16 -8.21
C THR A 2 34.73 50.74 -8.36
N VAL A 3 35.07 49.90 -7.38
CA VAL A 3 34.64 48.52 -7.31
C VAL A 3 33.18 48.49 -6.82
N ILE A 4 32.26 48.20 -7.70
CA ILE A 4 30.87 47.96 -7.35
C ILE A 4 30.83 46.55 -6.79
N ALA A 5 30.81 46.43 -5.45
CA ALA A 5 30.48 45.18 -4.79
C ALA A 5 29.00 44.89 -5.03
N SER A 6 28.73 43.90 -5.88
CA SER A 6 27.38 43.33 -6.05
C SER A 6 27.00 42.61 -4.76
N GLU A 7 26.19 43.23 -3.95
CA GLU A 7 25.44 42.57 -2.87
C GLU A 7 24.47 41.58 -3.53
N ALA A 8 24.95 40.35 -3.70
CA ALA A 8 24.05 39.22 -3.94
C ALA A 8 23.22 39.01 -2.66
N SER A 9 22.10 39.72 -2.55
CA SER A 9 21.07 39.45 -1.59
C SER A 9 20.63 38.01 -1.76
N SER A 10 21.13 37.14 -0.89
CA SER A 10 20.64 35.77 -0.77
C SER A 10 19.18 35.86 -0.30
N VAL A 11 18.26 35.63 -1.23
CA VAL A 11 16.85 35.48 -0.91
C VAL A 11 16.74 34.19 -0.07
N GLU A 12 16.76 34.33 1.25
CA GLU A 12 16.39 33.23 2.15
C GLU A 12 14.92 32.91 1.92
N ILE A 13 14.66 31.86 1.16
CA ILE A 13 13.31 31.29 1.04
C ILE A 13 12.99 30.69 2.42
N PRO A 14 11.97 31.19 3.14
CA PRO A 14 11.58 30.64 4.42
C PRO A 14 11.21 29.16 4.21
N ARG A 15 11.98 28.25 4.79
CA ARG A 15 11.60 26.82 4.79
C ARG A 15 10.45 26.66 5.79
N GLU A 16 9.22 26.69 5.30
CA GLU A 16 8.07 26.29 6.11
C GLU A 16 8.18 24.79 6.42
N TYR A 17 8.66 24.50 7.62
CA TYR A 17 8.67 23.12 8.10
C TYR A 17 7.23 22.64 8.32
N PRO A 18 6.89 21.39 7.91
CA PRO A 18 5.56 20.85 8.12
C PRO A 18 5.22 20.79 9.59
N ARG A 19 3.94 21.01 9.93
CA ARG A 19 3.47 20.96 11.32
C ARG A 19 3.83 19.59 11.93
N ARG A 20 4.27 19.58 13.19
CA ARG A 20 4.64 18.34 13.91
C ARG A 20 3.55 17.27 13.82
N ALA A 21 2.28 17.66 13.90
CA ALA A 21 1.15 16.73 13.72
C ALA A 21 1.15 16.06 12.34
N ALA A 22 1.52 16.74 11.27
CA ALA A 22 1.59 16.16 9.94
C ALA A 22 2.73 15.12 9.83
N VAL A 23 3.90 15.43 10.42
CA VAL A 23 5.03 14.50 10.45
C VAL A 23 4.68 13.26 11.27
N ILE A 24 4.07 13.42 12.43
CA ILE A 24 3.64 12.31 13.29
C ILE A 24 2.61 11.46 12.56
N SER A 25 1.60 12.06 11.92
CA SER A 25 0.58 11.31 11.17
C SER A 25 1.20 10.50 10.02
N TRP A 26 2.20 11.03 9.33
CA TRP A 26 2.91 10.35 8.27
C TRP A 26 3.67 9.12 8.79
N ILE A 27 4.41 9.28 9.91
CA ILE A 27 5.13 8.17 10.56
C ILE A 27 4.15 7.09 11.05
N PHE A 28 3.03 7.49 11.67
CA PHE A 28 2.02 6.55 12.16
C PHE A 28 1.33 5.78 11.01
N PHE A 29 1.11 6.40 9.88
CA PHE A 29 0.53 5.74 8.72
C PHE A 29 1.44 4.63 8.21
N ASP A 30 2.72 4.92 8.02
CA ASP A 30 3.71 3.93 7.59
C ASP A 30 3.81 2.77 8.59
N TRP A 31 3.93 3.09 9.87
CA TRP A 31 3.95 2.09 10.94
C TRP A 31 2.70 1.21 10.97
N ALA A 32 1.52 1.78 10.76
CA ALA A 32 0.25 1.05 10.76
C ALA A 32 0.08 0.14 9.52
N ALA A 33 0.76 0.42 8.42
CA ALA A 33 0.75 -0.42 7.22
C ALA A 33 1.64 -1.67 7.34
N GLN A 34 2.70 -1.62 8.16
CA GLN A 34 3.68 -2.71 8.30
C GLN A 34 3.08 -4.06 8.72
N PRO A 35 2.10 -4.15 9.63
CA PRO A 35 1.48 -5.43 9.98
C PRO A 35 0.87 -6.17 8.79
N TYR A 36 0.38 -5.48 7.78
CA TYR A 36 -0.13 -6.13 6.57
C TYR A 36 0.97 -6.93 5.86
N PHE A 37 2.12 -6.34 5.61
CA PHE A 37 3.24 -7.01 4.94
C PHE A 37 3.82 -8.13 5.79
N THR A 38 3.96 -7.89 7.08
CA THR A 38 4.56 -8.86 8.00
C THR A 38 3.60 -10.01 8.31
N LEU A 39 2.39 -9.73 8.74
CA LEU A 39 1.46 -10.76 9.22
C LEU A 39 0.69 -11.42 8.06
N ILE A 40 0.17 -10.61 7.13
CA ILE A 40 -0.68 -11.15 6.07
C ILE A 40 0.18 -11.75 4.96
N THR A 41 1.06 -10.95 4.37
CA THR A 41 1.78 -11.35 3.17
C THR A 41 2.84 -12.43 3.44
N THR A 42 3.48 -12.40 4.61
CA THR A 42 4.69 -13.19 4.85
C THR A 42 4.53 -14.28 5.91
N PHE A 43 4.24 -13.92 7.17
CA PHE A 43 4.51 -14.83 8.28
C PHE A 43 3.30 -15.57 8.84
N VAL A 44 2.09 -15.05 8.73
CA VAL A 44 0.91 -15.65 9.34
C VAL A 44 -0.08 -16.14 8.31
N PHE A 45 -0.63 -15.24 7.49
CA PHE A 45 -1.74 -15.61 6.62
C PHE A 45 -1.29 -16.42 5.39
N ALA A 46 -0.17 -16.09 4.77
CA ALA A 46 0.36 -16.86 3.64
C ALA A 46 0.65 -18.34 4.00
N PRO A 47 1.38 -18.66 5.09
CA PRO A 47 1.53 -20.04 5.54
C PRO A 47 0.21 -20.69 5.97
N TYR A 48 -0.70 -19.96 6.62
CA TYR A 48 -2.03 -20.47 6.98
C TYR A 48 -2.82 -20.87 5.73
N PHE A 49 -2.87 -20.00 4.73
CA PHE A 49 -3.54 -20.29 3.47
C PHE A 49 -2.97 -21.55 2.81
N ALA A 50 -1.64 -21.62 2.68
CA ALA A 50 -0.98 -22.74 2.02
C ALA A 50 -1.18 -24.07 2.76
N SER A 51 -1.16 -24.06 4.10
CA SER A 51 -1.15 -25.29 4.89
C SER A 51 -2.53 -25.77 5.34
N PHE A 52 -3.53 -24.87 5.44
CA PHE A 52 -4.82 -25.21 6.04
C PHE A 52 -6.03 -24.90 5.15
N VAL A 53 -5.93 -23.92 4.24
CA VAL A 53 -7.06 -23.54 3.37
C VAL A 53 -6.96 -24.25 2.02
N ALA A 54 -5.79 -24.29 1.44
CA ALA A 54 -5.55 -24.97 0.15
C ALA A 54 -5.63 -26.50 0.32
N PRO A 55 -6.00 -27.23 -0.73
CA PRO A 55 -6.09 -28.69 -0.68
C PRO A 55 -4.76 -29.40 -0.39
N ASP A 56 -3.66 -28.77 -0.78
CA ASP A 56 -2.30 -29.26 -0.59
C ASP A 56 -1.35 -28.05 -0.50
N PRO A 57 -0.29 -28.12 0.36
CA PRO A 57 0.60 -27.01 0.60
C PRO A 57 1.35 -26.49 -0.62
N ALA A 58 1.75 -27.36 -1.55
CA ALA A 58 2.47 -26.95 -2.76
C ALA A 58 1.54 -26.17 -3.71
N GLN A 59 0.32 -26.65 -3.89
CA GLN A 59 -0.71 -25.95 -4.64
C GLN A 59 -1.10 -24.62 -3.98
N GLY A 60 -1.24 -24.62 -2.66
CA GLY A 60 -1.53 -23.40 -1.89
C GLY A 60 -0.45 -22.33 -2.06
N GLN A 61 0.81 -22.74 -2.01
CA GLN A 61 1.93 -21.83 -2.23
C GLN A 61 1.96 -21.28 -3.66
N ALA A 62 1.66 -22.12 -4.65
CA ALA A 62 1.56 -21.70 -6.05
C ALA A 62 0.42 -20.69 -6.26
N LEU A 63 -0.78 -20.97 -5.73
CA LEU A 63 -1.93 -20.07 -5.81
C LEU A 63 -1.66 -18.72 -5.13
N TRP A 64 -1.03 -18.73 -3.96
CA TRP A 64 -0.62 -17.51 -3.27
C TRP A 64 0.39 -16.71 -4.10
N GLY A 65 1.38 -17.38 -4.67
CA GLY A 65 2.37 -16.77 -5.56
C GLY A 65 1.74 -16.14 -6.79
N PHE A 66 0.78 -16.82 -7.45
CA PHE A 66 0.04 -16.27 -8.58
C PHE A 66 -0.81 -15.06 -8.20
N ALA A 67 -1.48 -15.09 -7.05
CA ALA A 67 -2.27 -13.96 -6.56
C ALA A 67 -1.37 -12.75 -6.26
N THR A 68 -0.21 -12.99 -5.64
CA THR A 68 0.79 -11.95 -5.37
C THR A 68 1.35 -11.36 -6.66
N ALA A 69 1.69 -12.20 -7.65
CA ALA A 69 2.19 -11.76 -8.94
C ALA A 69 1.12 -10.96 -9.72
N ALA A 70 -0.14 -11.39 -9.69
CA ALA A 70 -1.24 -10.69 -10.35
C ALA A 70 -1.50 -9.33 -9.69
N ALA A 71 -1.51 -9.26 -8.36
CA ALA A 71 -1.64 -8.00 -7.63
C ALA A 71 -0.47 -7.05 -7.95
N GLY A 72 0.77 -7.55 -7.92
CA GLY A 72 1.96 -6.77 -8.27
C GLY A 72 1.94 -6.25 -9.70
N LEU A 73 1.51 -7.06 -10.66
CA LEU A 73 1.36 -6.64 -12.06
C LEU A 73 0.31 -5.54 -12.19
N MET A 74 -0.83 -5.68 -11.51
CA MET A 74 -1.89 -4.66 -11.51
C MET A 74 -1.37 -3.34 -10.91
N ILE A 75 -0.64 -3.40 -9.81
CA ILE A 75 -0.02 -2.24 -9.18
C ILE A 75 0.96 -1.57 -10.14
N ALA A 76 1.85 -2.34 -10.77
CA ALA A 76 2.84 -1.83 -11.70
C ALA A 76 2.20 -1.11 -12.91
N LEU A 77 1.12 -1.66 -13.46
CA LEU A 77 0.40 -1.06 -14.59
C LEU A 77 -0.39 0.19 -14.20
N LEU A 78 -0.98 0.20 -13.01
CA LEU A 78 -1.82 1.31 -12.56
C LEU A 78 -1.02 2.47 -11.96
N SER A 79 0.18 2.21 -11.41
CA SER A 79 0.99 3.21 -10.70
C SER A 79 1.27 4.47 -11.53
N PRO A 80 1.71 4.40 -12.81
CA PRO A 80 1.97 5.60 -13.59
C PRO A 80 0.69 6.42 -13.84
N VAL A 81 -0.43 5.75 -14.09
CA VAL A 81 -1.71 6.39 -14.40
C VAL A 81 -2.28 7.08 -13.15
N LEU A 82 -2.34 6.34 -12.04
CA LEU A 82 -2.88 6.87 -10.78
C LEU A 82 -1.98 7.96 -10.19
N GLY A 83 -0.66 7.83 -10.33
CA GLY A 83 0.29 8.87 -9.95
C GLY A 83 0.04 10.17 -10.72
N ALA A 84 -0.08 10.10 -12.05
CA ALA A 84 -0.35 11.27 -12.89
C ALA A 84 -1.70 11.94 -12.55
N ILE A 85 -2.75 11.15 -12.29
CA ILE A 85 -4.08 11.67 -11.90
C ILE A 85 -4.01 12.35 -10.53
N ALA A 86 -3.31 11.75 -9.56
CA ALA A 86 -3.19 12.32 -8.22
C ALA A 86 -2.40 13.63 -8.23
N ASP A 87 -1.33 13.69 -9.00
CA ASP A 87 -0.52 14.91 -9.15
C ASP A 87 -1.32 16.03 -9.85
N ALA A 88 -2.08 15.70 -10.91
CA ALA A 88 -2.95 16.66 -11.59
C ALA A 88 -4.09 17.17 -10.70
N SER A 89 -4.61 16.35 -9.78
CA SER A 89 -5.68 16.72 -8.88
C SER A 89 -5.23 17.59 -7.70
N GLY A 90 -3.94 17.53 -7.34
CA GLY A 90 -3.36 18.22 -6.18
C GLY A 90 -3.92 17.79 -4.81
N ARG A 91 -4.80 16.80 -4.79
CA ARG A 91 -5.54 16.36 -3.58
C ARG A 91 -5.25 14.89 -3.29
N ARG A 92 -4.15 14.62 -2.57
CA ARG A 92 -3.73 13.25 -2.23
C ARG A 92 -4.58 12.58 -1.13
N LYS A 93 -5.12 13.35 -0.18
CA LYS A 93 -5.87 12.80 0.97
C LYS A 93 -7.05 11.89 0.60
N PRO A 94 -7.94 12.22 -0.35
CA PRO A 94 -9.02 11.32 -0.72
C PRO A 94 -8.55 10.00 -1.33
N TRP A 95 -7.43 10.00 -2.04
CA TRP A 95 -6.82 8.79 -2.58
C TRP A 95 -6.30 7.88 -1.47
N ILE A 96 -5.57 8.44 -0.48
CA ILE A 96 -5.11 7.70 0.71
C ILE A 96 -6.30 7.08 1.45
N ALA A 97 -7.38 7.84 1.67
CA ALA A 97 -8.56 7.34 2.34
C ALA A 97 -9.28 6.22 1.54
N GLY A 98 -9.40 6.37 0.21
CA GLY A 98 -10.03 5.38 -0.66
C GLY A 98 -9.23 4.07 -0.70
N PHE A 99 -7.93 4.13 -0.90
CA PHE A 99 -7.07 2.95 -0.92
C PHE A 99 -6.89 2.34 0.48
N GLY A 100 -6.85 3.15 1.53
CA GLY A 100 -6.92 2.68 2.91
C GLY A 100 -8.21 1.92 3.21
N ALA A 101 -9.34 2.37 2.69
CA ALA A 101 -10.60 1.64 2.81
C ALA A 101 -10.56 0.28 2.08
N LEU A 102 -9.93 0.21 0.89
CA LEU A 102 -9.72 -1.07 0.19
C LEU A 102 -8.86 -2.03 0.99
N LEU A 103 -7.79 -1.54 1.63
CA LEU A 103 -6.97 -2.34 2.54
C LEU A 103 -7.81 -2.93 3.68
N VAL A 104 -8.62 -2.10 4.34
CA VAL A 104 -9.46 -2.54 5.46
C VAL A 104 -10.51 -3.54 5.00
N ILE A 105 -11.20 -3.29 3.90
CA ILE A 105 -12.22 -4.18 3.34
C ILE A 105 -11.59 -5.52 2.94
N GLY A 106 -10.52 -5.51 2.15
CA GLY A 106 -9.84 -6.72 1.71
C GLY A 106 -9.33 -7.55 2.90
N SER A 107 -8.67 -6.92 3.87
CA SER A 107 -8.20 -7.61 5.08
C SER A 107 -9.34 -8.18 5.92
N SER A 108 -10.46 -7.48 6.02
CA SER A 108 -11.65 -7.96 6.75
C SER A 108 -12.30 -9.16 6.06
N LEU A 109 -12.34 -9.18 4.73
CA LEU A 109 -12.85 -10.31 3.95
C LEU A 109 -12.00 -11.57 4.10
N MET A 110 -10.71 -11.43 4.37
CA MET A 110 -9.82 -12.57 4.62
C MET A 110 -10.19 -13.36 5.89
N TRP A 111 -10.97 -12.77 6.82
CA TRP A 111 -11.52 -13.46 7.97
C TRP A 111 -12.40 -14.67 7.62
N PHE A 112 -13.01 -14.68 6.44
CA PHE A 112 -13.87 -15.78 5.98
C PHE A 112 -13.10 -16.98 5.41
N GLY A 113 -11.77 -16.93 5.41
CA GLY A 113 -10.92 -18.04 5.00
C GLY A 113 -11.00 -19.22 5.96
N LYS A 114 -11.91 -20.18 5.69
CA LYS A 114 -12.10 -21.36 6.52
C LYS A 114 -11.27 -22.53 5.99
N PRO A 115 -10.60 -23.30 6.88
CA PRO A 115 -9.91 -24.51 6.51
C PRO A 115 -10.85 -25.57 5.90
N GLY A 116 -10.38 -26.29 4.89
CA GLY A 116 -11.10 -27.45 4.34
C GLY A 116 -12.27 -27.13 3.41
N ASP A 117 -12.49 -25.85 3.06
CA ASP A 117 -13.50 -25.44 2.09
C ASP A 117 -12.87 -24.82 0.85
N PRO A 118 -12.71 -25.57 -0.25
CA PRO A 118 -12.09 -25.04 -1.48
C PRO A 118 -12.87 -23.88 -2.12
N SER A 119 -14.16 -23.72 -1.81
CA SER A 119 -14.99 -22.65 -2.37
C SER A 119 -14.57 -21.27 -1.92
N VAL A 120 -13.91 -21.18 -0.75
CA VAL A 120 -13.41 -19.91 -0.22
C VAL A 120 -12.11 -19.42 -0.88
N ILE A 121 -11.41 -20.28 -1.62
CA ILE A 121 -10.10 -19.95 -2.21
C ILE A 121 -10.18 -18.75 -3.17
N PRO A 122 -11.05 -18.75 -4.21
CA PRO A 122 -11.11 -17.64 -5.15
C PRO A 122 -11.47 -16.30 -4.49
N PRO A 123 -12.53 -16.19 -3.65
CA PRO A 123 -12.84 -14.93 -2.99
C PRO A 123 -11.76 -14.49 -2.00
N LEU A 124 -11.04 -15.42 -1.39
CA LEU A 124 -9.94 -15.12 -0.47
C LEU A 124 -8.73 -14.52 -1.19
N LEU A 125 -8.35 -15.09 -2.34
CA LEU A 125 -7.27 -14.55 -3.17
C LEU A 125 -7.65 -13.19 -3.78
N LEU A 126 -8.93 -13.00 -4.12
CA LEU A 126 -9.43 -11.69 -4.53
C LEU A 126 -9.37 -10.66 -3.40
N ALA A 127 -9.78 -11.04 -2.20
CA ALA A 127 -9.69 -10.19 -1.01
C ALA A 127 -8.24 -9.78 -0.70
N TYR A 128 -7.31 -10.74 -0.82
CA TYR A 128 -5.88 -10.48 -0.71
C TYR A 128 -5.40 -9.49 -1.79
N ALA A 129 -5.78 -9.67 -3.05
CA ALA A 129 -5.39 -8.76 -4.13
C ALA A 129 -5.94 -7.34 -3.90
N ILE A 130 -7.19 -7.21 -3.47
CA ILE A 130 -7.80 -5.93 -3.12
C ILE A 130 -7.03 -5.24 -1.99
N ALA A 131 -6.70 -5.97 -0.92
CA ALA A 131 -5.95 -5.44 0.21
C ALA A 131 -4.53 -5.02 -0.22
N SER A 132 -3.86 -5.82 -1.06
CA SER A 132 -2.51 -5.52 -1.58
C SER A 132 -2.50 -4.24 -2.42
N VAL A 133 -3.43 -4.10 -3.35
CA VAL A 133 -3.60 -2.87 -4.14
C VAL A 133 -3.91 -1.68 -3.22
N GLY A 134 -4.75 -1.89 -2.22
CA GLY A 134 -5.11 -0.89 -1.23
C GLY A 134 -3.91 -0.36 -0.45
N VAL A 135 -3.10 -1.24 0.13
CA VAL A 135 -1.93 -0.84 0.94
C VAL A 135 -0.87 -0.16 0.09
N GLU A 136 -0.56 -0.71 -1.08
CA GLU A 136 0.50 -0.17 -1.94
C GLU A 136 0.16 1.25 -2.42
N PHE A 137 -1.05 1.47 -2.95
CA PHE A 137 -1.43 2.82 -3.38
C PHE A 137 -1.65 3.78 -2.22
N ALA A 138 -2.13 3.31 -1.07
CA ALA A 138 -2.21 4.17 0.11
C ALA A 138 -0.81 4.68 0.55
N ILE A 139 0.23 3.83 0.50
CA ILE A 139 1.61 4.21 0.78
C ILE A 139 2.16 5.14 -0.30
N VAL A 140 1.96 4.83 -1.58
CA VAL A 140 2.42 5.66 -2.70
C VAL A 140 1.88 7.10 -2.60
N PHE A 141 0.60 7.25 -2.24
CA PHE A 141 -0.01 8.59 -2.10
C PHE A 141 0.31 9.27 -0.76
N ASN A 142 0.77 8.53 0.24
CA ASN A 142 1.22 9.08 1.51
C ASN A 142 2.64 9.68 1.44
N ASN A 143 3.47 9.21 0.52
CA ASN A 143 4.82 9.71 0.26
C ASN A 143 4.82 10.88 -0.73
#